data_e4e4fa3dd09fcbb8b074e1203cdddae4
#
_entry.id   e4e4fa3dd09fcbb8b074e1203cdddae4
#
_cell.length_a   1.000
_cell.length_b   1.000
_cell.length_c   1.000
_cell.angle_alpha   90.00
_cell.angle_beta   90.00
_cell.angle_gamma   90.00
#
_symmetry.space_group_name_H-M   'P 1'
#
loop_
_entity.id
_entity.type
_entity.pdbx_description
1 polymer ?
#
loop_
_entity_poly.entity_id
_entity_poly.type
_entity_poly.pdbx_seq_one_letter_code
_entity_poly.pdbx_strand_id
1 'polypeptide(L)'
;MTGSNDRLITRRRYLQTTALASAGLTLGSFRGFGRNTVAKPLTREMGRLHFAATTLGLGGQASLQWTPADVDPTRIILKAFALGINYFDTSNMYGPSQANYGKAFRELHLIPGEAGYDEKLRRSMFLTSKTGLRWAKGGWQKPGLGNFTNGKQGSKTIDDIKRSLSLMFGDGQGDYPRGAYLDMVLLHSLTAMAEVDAVYEGLGKADPKAENIGALAALVDYRDGSNLTGLNPKGEKLLRHIGFSGHHSPAVNMEMIQRDDHNVLDAMLVAINANDRLHFNMQYNVIPVAAARNMGLIAMKTFADGAMYTKPSRWTMNPNDVVRTVGSASLASGPLVQYTLTTPGIHTVIIGTGQIDDDAAACQLQRNLAAAQIAPAGLSVSDRRAIEKLTAPVKDGKTNYFQLPAQALTAPREAAAEQKMRDGKRVVRVTWQTAYAGDEPLVRYEVWRDRQKIGSVAHKPQVSKAPFAFEEAVSDQAAHSYSVTAVDAVGRTAASGDLQIQPA
;
A
#
# COMPACT_ATOMS: atom_id res chain seq x y z
N MET A 1 1.63 52.56 5.90
CA MET A 1 1.89 52.26 4.49
C MET A 1 3.20 51.51 4.41
N THR A 2 3.17 50.22 4.45
CA THR A 2 4.31 49.33 4.13
C THR A 2 3.74 48.16 3.37
N GLY A 3 3.95 48.18 2.04
CA GLY A 3 3.44 47.20 1.13
C GLY A 3 4.19 45.87 1.26
N SER A 4 3.47 44.82 1.53
CA SER A 4 3.91 43.45 1.43
C SER A 4 4.10 43.09 -0.06
N ASN A 5 5.35 42.91 -0.48
CA ASN A 5 5.68 42.37 -1.80
C ASN A 5 5.56 40.86 -1.79
N ASP A 6 4.37 40.36 -1.94
CA ASP A 6 4.11 38.93 -2.31
C ASP A 6 4.52 38.76 -3.78
N ARG A 7 5.77 38.35 -4.01
CA ARG A 7 6.24 37.96 -5.33
C ARG A 7 5.74 36.57 -5.67
N LEU A 8 4.65 36.51 -6.42
CA LEU A 8 4.21 35.29 -7.10
C LEU A 8 5.39 34.70 -7.89
N ILE A 9 5.72 33.45 -7.57
CA ILE A 9 6.72 32.67 -8.33
C ILE A 9 6.10 32.32 -9.67
N THR A 10 6.51 32.99 -10.75
CA THR A 10 6.00 32.69 -12.08
C THR A 10 6.53 31.36 -12.61
N ARG A 11 5.73 30.66 -13.46
CA ARG A 11 6.07 29.38 -14.13
C ARG A 11 7.48 29.36 -14.73
N ARG A 12 7.94 30.49 -15.25
CA ARG A 12 9.27 30.60 -15.88
C ARG A 12 10.42 30.50 -14.87
N ARG A 13 10.25 31.02 -13.65
CA ARG A 13 11.23 30.85 -12.55
C ARG A 13 11.16 29.45 -11.96
N TYR A 14 9.98 28.87 -11.89
CA TYR A 14 9.74 27.51 -11.44
C TYR A 14 10.46 26.48 -12.32
N LEU A 15 10.40 26.62 -13.66
CA LEU A 15 11.07 25.72 -14.61
C LEU A 15 12.57 26.01 -14.80
N GLN A 16 13.03 27.24 -14.57
CA GLN A 16 14.46 27.59 -14.69
C GLN A 16 15.31 27.02 -13.54
N THR A 17 14.74 26.79 -12.36
CA THR A 17 15.42 26.13 -11.24
C THR A 17 15.59 24.61 -11.46
N THR A 18 14.81 23.99 -12.34
CA THR A 18 14.89 22.55 -12.64
C THR A 18 15.85 22.20 -13.77
N ALA A 19 16.31 23.15 -14.57
CA ALA A 19 17.10 22.92 -15.79
C ALA A 19 18.65 22.92 -15.59
N LEU A 20 19.18 23.18 -14.41
CA LEU A 20 20.62 23.40 -14.15
C LEU A 20 21.33 22.31 -13.34
N ALA A 21 20.80 21.10 -13.24
CA ALA A 21 21.45 20.01 -12.50
C ALA A 21 21.64 18.74 -13.34
N SER A 22 22.44 18.83 -14.40
CA SER A 22 22.92 17.64 -15.08
C SER A 22 24.42 17.77 -15.40
N ALA A 23 25.30 17.35 -14.47
CA ALA A 23 26.65 16.85 -14.73
C ALA A 23 27.35 16.43 -13.42
N GLY A 24 27.83 15.19 -13.35
CA GLY A 24 28.98 14.76 -12.55
C GLY A 24 28.69 14.15 -11.18
N LEU A 25 28.70 12.83 -11.10
CA LEU A 25 28.84 12.08 -9.84
C LEU A 25 30.09 11.23 -9.88
N THR A 26 31.10 11.62 -9.09
CA THR A 26 32.18 10.74 -8.62
C THR A 26 31.99 10.48 -7.13
N LEU A 27 32.13 9.22 -6.75
CA LEU A 27 32.07 8.71 -5.38
C LEU A 27 33.19 9.32 -4.51
N GLY A 28 32.84 9.88 -3.36
CA GLY A 28 33.82 10.36 -2.39
C GLY A 28 33.17 10.79 -1.08
N SER A 29 33.42 9.99 -0.03
CA SER A 29 33.45 10.31 1.41
C SER A 29 32.56 11.42 2.00
N PHE A 30 31.77 11.06 2.97
CA PHE A 30 31.07 11.92 3.92
C PHE A 30 31.97 13.02 4.51
N ARG A 31 31.86 14.25 4.00
CA ARG A 31 32.19 15.49 4.72
C ARG A 31 31.55 16.70 4.02
N GLY A 32 30.80 17.51 4.77
CA GLY A 32 30.47 18.88 4.44
C GLY A 32 29.09 19.13 3.87
N PHE A 33 28.16 19.50 4.71
CA PHE A 33 26.93 20.21 4.31
C PHE A 33 27.33 21.57 3.72
N GLY A 34 27.32 21.68 2.40
CA GLY A 34 27.58 22.91 1.67
C GLY A 34 26.74 23.00 0.42
N ARG A 35 25.90 24.04 0.37
CA ARG A 35 25.08 24.56 -0.74
C ARG A 35 23.95 23.67 -1.27
N ASN A 36 22.72 24.17 -1.08
CA ASN A 36 21.43 23.63 -1.49
C ASN A 36 21.30 23.36 -2.99
N THR A 37 21.73 22.21 -3.45
CA THR A 37 21.20 21.62 -4.68
C THR A 37 20.10 20.65 -4.27
N VAL A 38 18.84 20.94 -4.63
CA VAL A 38 17.74 19.97 -4.47
C VAL A 38 18.12 18.74 -5.28
N ALA A 39 18.48 17.64 -4.61
CA ALA A 39 18.82 16.39 -5.27
C ALA A 39 17.60 15.93 -6.07
N LYS A 40 17.81 15.50 -7.33
CA LYS A 40 16.75 14.88 -8.13
C LYS A 40 16.21 13.68 -7.36
N PRO A 41 14.88 13.55 -7.18
CA PRO A 41 14.31 12.41 -6.46
C PRO A 41 14.73 11.08 -7.08
N LEU A 42 15.14 10.12 -6.24
CA LEU A 42 15.33 8.74 -6.66
C LEU A 42 13.97 8.15 -7.05
N THR A 43 13.95 7.36 -8.12
CA THR A 43 12.74 6.66 -8.60
C THR A 43 12.92 5.16 -8.57
N ARG A 44 11.81 4.43 -8.44
CA ARG A 44 11.73 2.96 -8.57
C ARG A 44 10.57 2.58 -9.48
N GLU A 45 10.78 1.61 -10.35
CA GLU A 45 9.70 1.02 -11.14
C GLU A 45 8.70 0.32 -10.23
N MET A 46 7.43 0.64 -10.38
CA MET A 46 6.35 0.13 -9.53
C MET A 46 5.75 -1.17 -10.08
N GLY A 47 6.56 -2.21 -10.21
CA GLY A 47 6.08 -3.52 -10.67
C GLY A 47 5.31 -3.41 -11.98
N ARG A 48 4.13 -4.05 -12.05
CA ARG A 48 3.29 -4.07 -13.27
C ARG A 48 2.60 -2.74 -13.62
N LEU A 49 2.75 -1.70 -12.80
CA LEU A 49 2.23 -0.37 -13.11
C LEU A 49 3.03 0.33 -14.20
N HIS A 50 4.25 -0.15 -14.49
CA HIS A 50 5.15 0.44 -15.51
C HIS A 50 5.31 1.96 -15.35
N PHE A 51 5.45 2.40 -14.11
CA PHE A 51 5.66 3.79 -13.74
C PHE A 51 6.84 3.91 -12.77
N ALA A 52 7.79 4.79 -13.10
CA ALA A 52 8.92 5.10 -12.24
C ALA A 52 8.52 6.14 -11.19
N ALA A 53 7.99 5.68 -10.07
CA ALA A 53 7.59 6.56 -8.96
C ALA A 53 8.79 7.04 -8.17
N THR A 54 8.75 8.30 -7.72
CA THR A 54 9.69 8.81 -6.73
C THR A 54 9.58 8.00 -5.44
N THR A 55 10.72 7.71 -4.80
CA THR A 55 10.75 6.93 -3.54
C THR A 55 9.98 7.61 -2.40
N LEU A 56 9.79 8.92 -2.47
CA LEU A 56 8.85 9.67 -1.63
C LEU A 56 7.66 10.13 -2.46
N GLY A 57 6.45 9.81 -2.04
CA GLY A 57 5.19 10.34 -2.54
C GLY A 57 4.53 11.27 -1.51
N LEU A 58 3.64 12.16 -1.97
CA LEU A 58 2.84 13.01 -1.09
C LEU A 58 1.57 12.29 -0.66
N GLY A 59 1.40 12.08 0.65
CA GLY A 59 0.17 11.54 1.25
C GLY A 59 -0.91 12.62 1.39
N GLY A 60 -2.14 12.28 1.07
CA GLY A 60 -3.30 13.20 1.08
C GLY A 60 -3.91 13.48 2.44
N GLN A 61 -3.34 12.94 3.52
CA GLN A 61 -3.74 13.22 4.91
C GLN A 61 -2.95 14.41 5.50
N ALA A 62 -2.80 14.47 6.80
CA ALA A 62 -2.23 15.60 7.53
C ALA A 62 -2.93 16.92 7.15
N SER A 63 -2.19 17.99 6.82
CA SER A 63 -2.79 19.29 6.53
C SER A 63 -3.57 19.38 5.21
N LEU A 64 -3.47 18.37 4.33
CA LEU A 64 -4.34 18.33 3.15
C LEU A 64 -5.78 17.90 3.51
N GLN A 65 -5.92 17.03 4.52
CA GLN A 65 -7.21 16.56 5.04
C GLN A 65 -7.71 17.40 6.21
N TRP A 66 -6.84 17.73 7.15
CA TRP A 66 -7.12 18.45 8.38
C TRP A 66 -6.35 19.76 8.39
N THR A 67 -6.82 20.74 7.62
CA THR A 67 -6.07 21.98 7.37
C THR A 67 -6.13 22.90 8.59
N PRO A 68 -5.01 23.13 9.31
CA PRO A 68 -4.95 24.14 10.34
C PRO A 68 -5.09 25.55 9.73
N ALA A 69 -5.64 26.48 10.50
CA ALA A 69 -6.00 27.82 10.01
C ALA A 69 -4.84 28.65 9.45
N ASP A 70 -3.62 28.36 9.90
CA ASP A 70 -2.37 29.03 9.50
C ASP A 70 -1.60 28.27 8.40
N VAL A 71 -2.18 27.22 7.81
CA VAL A 71 -1.55 26.40 6.76
C VAL A 71 -2.31 26.51 5.46
N ASP A 72 -1.60 26.83 4.38
CA ASP A 72 -2.12 26.70 3.03
C ASP A 72 -1.77 25.30 2.47
N PRO A 73 -2.77 24.41 2.32
CA PRO A 73 -2.55 23.06 1.81
C PRO A 73 -2.15 23.06 0.32
N THR A 74 -2.53 24.07 -0.46
CA THR A 74 -2.15 24.21 -1.87
C THR A 74 -0.65 24.37 -2.01
N ARG A 75 -0.01 25.18 -1.15
CA ARG A 75 1.45 25.34 -1.11
C ARG A 75 2.19 24.01 -0.86
N ILE A 76 1.62 23.11 -0.06
CA ILE A 76 2.21 21.77 0.17
C ILE A 76 2.27 20.98 -1.12
N ILE A 77 1.18 20.95 -1.88
CA ILE A 77 1.09 20.23 -3.15
C ILE A 77 2.05 20.86 -4.17
N LEU A 78 2.01 22.17 -4.33
CA LEU A 78 2.91 22.90 -5.25
C LEU A 78 4.39 22.67 -4.90
N LYS A 79 4.75 22.66 -3.60
CA LYS A 79 6.11 22.36 -3.16
C LYS A 79 6.54 20.94 -3.51
N ALA A 80 5.64 19.96 -3.40
CA ALA A 80 5.94 18.57 -3.79
C ALA A 80 6.24 18.48 -5.30
N PHE A 81 5.44 19.12 -6.14
CA PHE A 81 5.73 19.23 -7.58
C PHE A 81 7.06 19.94 -7.86
N ALA A 82 7.34 21.05 -7.14
CA ALA A 82 8.60 21.78 -7.28
C ALA A 82 9.83 20.94 -6.94
N LEU A 83 9.70 20.03 -6.00
CA LEU A 83 10.74 19.08 -5.59
C LEU A 83 10.85 17.87 -6.51
N GLY A 84 10.01 17.77 -7.55
CA GLY A 84 10.01 16.67 -8.51
C GLY A 84 9.37 15.38 -8.00
N ILE A 85 8.62 15.43 -6.90
CA ILE A 85 7.79 14.31 -6.45
C ILE A 85 6.72 14.06 -7.50
N ASN A 86 6.54 12.79 -7.89
CA ASN A 86 5.63 12.41 -8.96
C ASN A 86 4.55 11.39 -8.55
N TYR A 87 4.52 10.95 -7.28
CA TYR A 87 3.48 10.09 -6.75
C TYR A 87 2.62 10.84 -5.74
N PHE A 88 1.31 10.90 -5.97
CA PHE A 88 0.34 11.65 -5.19
C PHE A 88 -0.81 10.75 -4.77
N ASP A 89 -1.09 10.73 -3.47
CA ASP A 89 -2.15 9.92 -2.87
C ASP A 89 -3.22 10.80 -2.23
N THR A 90 -4.48 10.48 -2.45
CA THR A 90 -5.61 11.09 -1.79
C THR A 90 -6.75 10.07 -1.61
N SER A 91 -7.90 10.50 -1.14
CA SER A 91 -9.09 9.67 -1.00
C SER A 91 -10.33 10.55 -0.96
N ASN A 92 -11.47 10.04 -1.43
CA ASN A 92 -12.73 10.73 -1.27
C ASN A 92 -13.14 10.90 0.21
N MET A 93 -12.52 10.14 1.12
CA MET A 93 -12.72 10.21 2.57
C MET A 93 -11.87 11.28 3.27
N TYR A 94 -10.93 11.92 2.57
CA TYR A 94 -9.98 12.83 3.19
C TYR A 94 -10.45 14.29 3.18
N GLY A 95 -11.70 14.54 3.62
CA GLY A 95 -12.26 15.89 3.75
C GLY A 95 -11.96 16.78 2.53
N PRO A 96 -11.29 17.94 2.70
CA PRO A 96 -10.98 18.87 1.61
C PRO A 96 -9.77 18.46 0.75
N SER A 97 -9.09 17.32 1.04
CA SER A 97 -7.83 16.96 0.36
C SER A 97 -7.95 17.01 -1.16
N GLN A 98 -9.01 16.41 -1.74
CA GLN A 98 -9.19 16.39 -3.20
C GLN A 98 -9.47 17.79 -3.77
N ALA A 99 -10.24 18.62 -3.07
CA ALA A 99 -10.47 20.02 -3.49
C ALA A 99 -9.18 20.86 -3.41
N ASN A 100 -8.30 20.59 -2.44
CA ASN A 100 -6.98 21.22 -2.37
C ASN A 100 -6.09 20.80 -3.54
N TYR A 101 -6.12 19.53 -3.95
CA TYR A 101 -5.49 19.09 -5.20
C TYR A 101 -6.07 19.83 -6.41
N GLY A 102 -7.39 20.00 -6.49
CA GLY A 102 -8.04 20.74 -7.58
C GLY A 102 -7.56 22.19 -7.70
N LYS A 103 -7.34 22.89 -6.57
CA LYS A 103 -6.73 24.23 -6.57
C LYS A 103 -5.32 24.21 -7.16
N ALA A 104 -4.46 23.31 -6.66
CA ALA A 104 -3.09 23.18 -7.16
C ALA A 104 -3.05 22.78 -8.65
N PHE A 105 -3.96 21.93 -9.10
CA PHE A 105 -4.01 21.48 -10.50
C PHE A 105 -4.40 22.61 -11.46
N ARG A 106 -5.25 23.54 -11.03
CA ARG A 106 -5.53 24.75 -11.82
C ARG A 106 -4.29 25.64 -11.93
N GLU A 107 -3.57 25.88 -10.85
CA GLU A 107 -2.33 26.65 -10.87
C GLU A 107 -1.24 26.01 -11.74
N LEU A 108 -1.21 24.68 -11.80
CA LEU A 108 -0.26 23.90 -12.59
C LEU A 108 -0.74 23.61 -14.02
N HIS A 109 -1.90 24.13 -14.42
CA HIS A 109 -2.52 23.87 -15.73
C HIS A 109 -2.71 22.38 -16.03
N LEU A 110 -3.21 21.62 -15.05
CA LEU A 110 -3.44 20.17 -15.16
C LEU A 110 -4.90 19.80 -15.44
N ILE A 111 -5.77 20.78 -15.74
CA ILE A 111 -7.17 20.54 -16.04
C ILE A 111 -7.34 20.29 -17.56
N PRO A 112 -7.75 19.09 -17.99
CA PRO A 112 -7.95 18.78 -19.41
C PRO A 112 -8.95 19.73 -20.07
N GLY A 113 -8.62 20.20 -21.27
CA GLY A 113 -9.47 21.10 -22.05
C GLY A 113 -9.40 22.56 -21.66
N GLU A 114 -8.77 22.95 -20.56
CA GLU A 114 -8.51 24.35 -20.25
C GLU A 114 -7.30 24.90 -21.02
N ALA A 115 -7.30 26.22 -21.25
CA ALA A 115 -6.18 26.91 -21.93
C ALA A 115 -4.87 26.69 -21.17
N GLY A 116 -3.83 26.28 -21.89
CA GLY A 116 -2.51 26.02 -21.32
C GLY A 116 -2.35 24.65 -20.64
N TYR A 117 -3.30 23.72 -20.80
CA TYR A 117 -3.20 22.37 -20.24
C TYR A 117 -1.85 21.72 -20.52
N ASP A 118 -1.15 21.34 -19.46
CA ASP A 118 0.16 20.66 -19.52
C ASP A 118 -0.01 19.14 -19.45
N GLU A 119 -0.33 18.53 -20.57
CA GLU A 119 -0.48 17.07 -20.67
C GLU A 119 0.82 16.33 -20.31
N LYS A 120 1.98 16.90 -20.65
CA LYS A 120 3.27 16.28 -20.33
C LYS A 120 3.48 16.20 -18.82
N LEU A 121 3.18 17.28 -18.09
CA LEU A 121 3.24 17.29 -16.63
C LEU A 121 2.20 16.32 -16.04
N ARG A 122 0.94 16.32 -16.57
CA ARG A 122 -0.11 15.38 -16.11
C ARG A 122 0.32 13.92 -16.29
N ARG A 123 0.97 13.58 -17.38
CA ARG A 123 1.45 12.20 -17.65
C ARG A 123 2.71 11.84 -16.84
N SER A 124 3.46 12.81 -16.35
CA SER A 124 4.66 12.58 -15.55
C SER A 124 4.36 12.35 -14.06
N MET A 125 3.11 12.53 -13.64
CA MET A 125 2.65 12.25 -12.28
C MET A 125 1.74 11.04 -12.21
N PHE A 126 1.68 10.41 -11.05
CA PHE A 126 0.80 9.29 -10.73
C PHE A 126 -0.16 9.70 -9.62
N LEU A 127 -1.44 9.80 -9.94
CA LEU A 127 -2.50 10.24 -9.02
C LEU A 127 -3.35 9.07 -8.57
N THR A 128 -3.34 8.80 -7.28
CA THR A 128 -4.11 7.74 -6.64
C THR A 128 -5.24 8.32 -5.80
N SER A 129 -6.45 7.81 -5.99
CA SER A 129 -7.59 8.02 -5.09
C SER A 129 -8.13 6.70 -4.57
N LYS A 130 -9.11 6.75 -3.65
CA LYS A 130 -9.65 5.55 -2.99
C LYS A 130 -11.17 5.63 -2.87
N THR A 131 -11.82 4.46 -2.92
CA THR A 131 -13.23 4.30 -2.53
C THR A 131 -13.35 3.37 -1.33
N GLY A 132 -14.15 3.75 -0.34
CA GLY A 132 -14.50 2.91 0.80
C GLY A 132 -15.75 2.06 0.57
N LEU A 133 -16.31 2.07 -0.62
CA LEU A 133 -17.49 1.31 -0.99
C LEU A 133 -17.11 -0.06 -1.57
N ARG A 134 -17.76 -1.10 -1.08
CA ARG A 134 -17.51 -2.51 -1.48
C ARG A 134 -18.37 -2.93 -2.65
N TRP A 135 -19.41 -2.16 -2.95
CA TRP A 135 -20.42 -2.48 -3.96
C TRP A 135 -20.52 -1.43 -5.05
N ALA A 136 -20.63 -1.89 -6.26
CA ALA A 136 -20.97 -1.07 -7.44
C ALA A 136 -22.48 -1.05 -7.68
N LYS A 137 -23.20 -2.10 -7.22
CA LYS A 137 -24.66 -2.20 -7.25
C LYS A 137 -25.14 -3.01 -6.04
N GLY A 138 -26.27 -2.65 -5.44
CA GLY A 138 -26.81 -3.34 -4.25
C GLY A 138 -25.91 -3.24 -3.02
N GLY A 139 -26.09 -4.13 -2.06
CA GLY A 139 -25.18 -4.44 -0.95
C GLY A 139 -24.85 -3.37 0.11
N TRP A 140 -25.25 -2.12 -0.10
CA TRP A 140 -24.88 -0.98 0.77
C TRP A 140 -25.18 -1.21 2.26
N GLN A 141 -26.29 -1.86 2.56
CA GLN A 141 -26.75 -2.05 3.93
C GLN A 141 -26.45 -3.45 4.51
N LYS A 142 -25.60 -4.24 3.86
CA LYS A 142 -25.25 -5.57 4.40
C LYS A 142 -24.48 -5.41 5.71
N PRO A 143 -24.92 -6.06 6.81
CA PRO A 143 -24.24 -6.00 8.10
C PRO A 143 -22.78 -6.51 8.00
N GLY A 144 -21.90 -5.94 8.81
CA GLY A 144 -20.50 -6.38 8.90
C GLY A 144 -19.58 -5.92 7.76
N LEU A 145 -20.09 -5.11 6.82
CA LEU A 145 -19.26 -4.49 5.80
C LEU A 145 -18.83 -3.10 6.19
N GLY A 146 -17.54 -2.80 6.01
CA GLY A 146 -16.95 -1.49 6.28
C GLY A 146 -17.21 -0.47 5.16
N ASN A 147 -18.46 -0.36 4.65
CA ASN A 147 -18.80 0.65 3.65
C ASN A 147 -18.72 2.05 4.24
N PHE A 148 -17.92 2.93 3.64
CA PHE A 148 -17.80 4.32 4.03
C PHE A 148 -17.54 5.23 2.83
N THR A 149 -18.13 6.42 2.82
CA THR A 149 -18.00 7.44 1.79
C THR A 149 -18.29 8.83 2.35
N ASN A 150 -17.69 9.87 1.76
CA ASN A 150 -18.10 11.27 1.94
C ASN A 150 -19.15 11.70 0.90
N GLY A 151 -19.60 10.78 0.04
CA GLY A 151 -20.74 10.98 -0.85
C GLY A 151 -22.09 10.87 -0.11
N LYS A 152 -23.16 10.85 -0.87
CA LYS A 152 -24.52 10.63 -0.33
C LYS A 152 -24.65 9.19 0.16
N GLN A 153 -25.52 8.97 1.15
CA GLN A 153 -25.91 7.61 1.55
C GLN A 153 -26.46 6.86 0.31
N GLY A 154 -26.05 5.61 0.15
CA GLY A 154 -26.41 4.79 -1.00
C GLY A 154 -25.54 4.98 -2.24
N SER A 155 -24.52 5.86 -2.18
CA SER A 155 -23.50 5.98 -3.24
C SER A 155 -22.86 4.62 -3.54
N LYS A 156 -22.47 4.45 -4.79
CA LYS A 156 -21.79 3.27 -5.33
C LYS A 156 -20.31 3.58 -5.59
N THR A 157 -19.51 2.55 -5.75
CA THR A 157 -18.07 2.67 -6.04
C THR A 157 -17.75 3.73 -7.10
N ILE A 158 -18.53 3.76 -8.20
CA ILE A 158 -18.28 4.69 -9.32
C ILE A 158 -18.68 6.12 -8.98
N ASP A 159 -19.67 6.32 -8.11
CA ASP A 159 -20.04 7.67 -7.65
C ASP A 159 -18.88 8.33 -6.87
N ASP A 160 -18.17 7.55 -6.06
CA ASP A 160 -16.95 8.02 -5.36
C ASP A 160 -15.86 8.45 -6.34
N ILE A 161 -15.68 7.70 -7.44
CA ILE A 161 -14.68 8.00 -8.47
C ILE A 161 -15.06 9.26 -9.24
N LYS A 162 -16.31 9.36 -9.69
CA LYS A 162 -16.82 10.56 -10.37
C LYS A 162 -16.73 11.79 -9.48
N ARG A 163 -17.07 11.65 -8.20
CA ARG A 163 -16.90 12.71 -7.19
C ARG A 163 -15.43 13.12 -7.05
N SER A 164 -14.51 12.16 -7.01
CA SER A 164 -13.06 12.44 -6.95
C SER A 164 -12.60 13.23 -8.18
N LEU A 165 -13.06 12.86 -9.38
CA LEU A 165 -12.73 13.58 -10.62
C LEU A 165 -13.29 15.00 -10.62
N SER A 166 -14.54 15.17 -10.18
CA SER A 166 -15.17 16.50 -10.09
C SER A 166 -14.42 17.42 -9.12
N LEU A 167 -14.04 16.93 -7.94
CA LEU A 167 -13.30 17.70 -6.94
C LEU A 167 -11.90 18.13 -7.41
N MET A 168 -11.21 17.27 -8.16
CA MET A 168 -9.81 17.52 -8.56
C MET A 168 -9.69 18.19 -9.92
N PHE A 169 -10.59 17.92 -10.86
CA PHE A 169 -10.50 18.40 -12.24
C PHE A 169 -11.70 19.21 -12.69
N GLY A 170 -12.82 19.19 -11.97
CA GLY A 170 -14.07 19.79 -12.35
C GLY A 170 -14.55 20.89 -11.41
N ASP A 171 -15.86 21.01 -11.29
CA ASP A 171 -16.56 22.03 -10.53
C ASP A 171 -16.74 21.69 -9.03
N GLY A 172 -16.46 20.45 -8.64
CA GLY A 172 -16.71 19.93 -7.30
C GLY A 172 -18.19 19.61 -7.01
N GLN A 173 -19.09 19.77 -8.00
CA GLN A 173 -20.54 19.53 -7.88
C GLN A 173 -21.01 18.28 -8.64
N GLY A 174 -20.12 17.65 -9.38
CA GLY A 174 -20.39 16.41 -10.12
C GLY A 174 -19.84 16.40 -11.54
N ASP A 175 -19.60 17.58 -12.12
CA ASP A 175 -19.07 17.70 -13.47
C ASP A 175 -17.53 17.68 -13.47
N TYR A 176 -16.96 17.06 -14.50
CA TYR A 176 -15.53 17.00 -14.75
C TYR A 176 -15.26 16.96 -16.28
N PRO A 177 -14.14 17.52 -16.74
CA PRO A 177 -13.86 17.61 -18.16
C PRO A 177 -13.57 16.24 -18.77
N ARG A 178 -13.91 16.09 -20.05
CA ARG A 178 -13.51 14.91 -20.82
C ARG A 178 -11.99 14.79 -20.82
N GLY A 179 -11.49 13.58 -20.57
CA GLY A 179 -10.06 13.31 -20.47
C GLY A 179 -9.50 13.41 -19.05
N ALA A 180 -10.31 13.77 -18.05
CA ALA A 180 -9.95 13.61 -16.65
C ALA A 180 -9.92 12.12 -16.27
N TYR A 181 -8.89 11.69 -15.55
CA TYR A 181 -8.73 10.30 -15.09
C TYR A 181 -7.91 10.23 -13.81
N LEU A 182 -8.05 9.12 -13.10
CA LEU A 182 -7.16 8.70 -12.01
C LEU A 182 -6.15 7.70 -12.56
N ASP A 183 -4.89 7.80 -12.15
CA ASP A 183 -3.92 6.76 -12.52
C ASP A 183 -4.24 5.46 -11.78
N MET A 184 -4.68 5.54 -10.52
CA MET A 184 -5.09 4.36 -9.77
C MET A 184 -6.28 4.64 -8.83
N VAL A 185 -7.14 3.64 -8.68
CA VAL A 185 -8.17 3.60 -7.63
C VAL A 185 -7.89 2.45 -6.69
N LEU A 186 -7.84 2.73 -5.40
CA LEU A 186 -7.69 1.73 -4.35
C LEU A 186 -9.03 1.43 -3.67
N LEU A 187 -9.33 0.16 -3.45
CA LEU A 187 -10.32 -0.27 -2.47
C LEU A 187 -9.78 0.05 -1.07
N HIS A 188 -10.46 0.94 -0.35
CA HIS A 188 -9.91 1.58 0.84
C HIS A 188 -10.09 0.73 2.08
N SER A 189 -8.97 0.35 2.74
CA SER A 189 -8.95 -0.22 4.10
C SER A 189 -9.83 -1.47 4.25
N LEU A 190 -9.49 -2.54 3.56
CA LEU A 190 -10.12 -3.85 3.76
C LEU A 190 -9.69 -4.43 5.11
N THR A 191 -10.65 -4.83 5.95
CA THR A 191 -10.44 -5.27 7.33
C THR A 191 -11.04 -6.62 7.67
N ALA A 192 -11.98 -7.10 6.86
CA ALA A 192 -12.72 -8.35 7.11
C ALA A 192 -12.85 -9.20 5.84
N MET A 193 -12.97 -10.52 6.00
CA MET A 193 -13.18 -11.47 4.88
C MET A 193 -14.47 -11.15 4.12
N ALA A 194 -15.54 -10.77 4.82
CA ALA A 194 -16.80 -10.39 4.17
C ALA A 194 -16.65 -9.19 3.22
N GLU A 195 -15.70 -8.28 3.47
CA GLU A 195 -15.39 -7.19 2.55
C GLU A 195 -14.68 -7.70 1.29
N VAL A 196 -13.78 -8.70 1.44
CA VAL A 196 -13.15 -9.36 0.29
C VAL A 196 -14.21 -10.09 -0.55
N ASP A 197 -15.11 -10.82 0.07
CA ASP A 197 -16.22 -11.49 -0.63
C ASP A 197 -17.04 -10.47 -1.43
N ALA A 198 -17.40 -9.36 -0.79
CA ALA A 198 -18.21 -8.30 -1.40
C ALA A 198 -17.53 -7.66 -2.62
N VAL A 199 -16.25 -7.32 -2.55
CA VAL A 199 -15.57 -6.63 -3.65
C VAL A 199 -15.33 -7.55 -4.85
N TYR A 200 -15.23 -8.87 -4.64
CA TYR A 200 -15.05 -9.86 -5.70
C TYR A 200 -16.37 -10.35 -6.32
N GLU A 201 -17.53 -10.04 -5.73
CA GLU A 201 -18.81 -10.54 -6.23
C GLU A 201 -19.05 -10.10 -7.68
N GLY A 202 -19.30 -11.08 -8.56
CA GLY A 202 -19.54 -10.87 -9.99
C GLY A 202 -18.28 -10.60 -10.83
N LEU A 203 -17.08 -10.59 -10.27
CA LEU A 203 -15.85 -10.45 -11.06
C LEU A 203 -15.69 -11.68 -12.00
N GLY A 204 -15.47 -11.42 -13.30
CA GLY A 204 -15.36 -12.47 -14.32
C GLY A 204 -16.67 -13.15 -14.73
N LYS A 205 -17.78 -12.85 -14.03
CA LYS A 205 -19.13 -13.39 -14.30
C LYS A 205 -20.18 -12.29 -14.18
N ALA A 206 -19.85 -11.08 -14.62
CA ALA A 206 -20.73 -9.93 -14.48
C ALA A 206 -22.07 -10.17 -15.18
N ASP A 207 -23.14 -10.02 -14.41
CA ASP A 207 -24.52 -10.03 -14.92
C ASP A 207 -25.16 -8.66 -14.63
N PRO A 208 -25.52 -7.88 -15.65
CA PRO A 208 -26.20 -6.59 -15.46
C PRO A 208 -27.52 -6.70 -14.68
N LYS A 209 -28.16 -7.86 -14.66
CA LYS A 209 -29.40 -8.11 -13.92
C LYS A 209 -29.15 -8.53 -12.46
N ALA A 210 -27.93 -8.88 -12.07
CA ALA A 210 -27.60 -9.28 -10.70
C ALA A 210 -28.07 -8.19 -9.71
N GLU A 211 -28.60 -8.62 -8.57
CA GLU A 211 -29.01 -7.74 -7.49
C GLU A 211 -27.80 -6.98 -6.91
N ASN A 212 -26.70 -7.69 -6.72
CA ASN A 212 -25.46 -7.17 -6.19
C ASN A 212 -24.32 -7.34 -7.19
N ILE A 213 -23.49 -6.31 -7.32
CA ILE A 213 -22.25 -6.32 -8.11
C ILE A 213 -21.15 -5.72 -7.26
N GLY A 214 -20.08 -6.46 -7.06
CA GLY A 214 -18.90 -6.02 -6.30
C GLY A 214 -18.13 -4.89 -6.97
N ALA A 215 -17.35 -4.19 -6.18
CA ALA A 215 -16.61 -3.01 -6.63
C ALA A 215 -15.63 -3.33 -7.76
N LEU A 216 -14.92 -4.47 -7.72
CA LEU A 216 -13.91 -4.82 -8.72
C LEU A 216 -14.48 -4.97 -10.12
N ALA A 217 -15.65 -5.59 -10.27
CA ALA A 217 -16.26 -5.79 -11.58
C ALA A 217 -16.55 -4.46 -12.30
N ALA A 218 -17.05 -3.46 -11.56
CA ALA A 218 -17.31 -2.13 -12.13
C ALA A 218 -16.02 -1.33 -12.35
N LEU A 219 -15.02 -1.45 -11.46
CA LEU A 219 -13.72 -0.80 -11.67
C LEU A 219 -13.06 -1.30 -12.94
N VAL A 220 -13.15 -2.59 -13.26
CA VAL A 220 -12.68 -3.18 -14.51
C VAL A 220 -13.39 -2.55 -15.72
N ASP A 221 -14.73 -2.41 -15.68
CA ASP A 221 -15.46 -1.74 -16.76
C ASP A 221 -14.97 -0.30 -16.99
N TYR A 222 -14.75 0.48 -15.93
CA TYR A 222 -14.28 1.87 -16.04
C TYR A 222 -12.77 2.01 -16.27
N ARG A 223 -11.98 0.96 -16.10
CA ARG A 223 -10.61 0.89 -16.56
C ARG A 223 -10.53 0.59 -18.06
N ASP A 224 -11.26 -0.40 -18.50
CA ASP A 224 -11.15 -0.95 -19.86
C ASP A 224 -12.09 -0.26 -20.86
N GLY A 225 -13.09 0.50 -20.39
CA GLY A 225 -14.14 1.10 -21.20
C GLY A 225 -15.19 0.07 -21.66
N SER A 226 -15.29 -1.07 -20.97
CA SER A 226 -16.31 -2.10 -21.18
C SER A 226 -17.60 -1.76 -20.42
N ASN A 227 -18.65 -2.57 -20.62
CA ASN A 227 -19.92 -2.43 -19.92
C ASN A 227 -20.49 -3.81 -19.55
N LEU A 228 -19.64 -4.70 -19.05
CA LEU A 228 -20.03 -6.06 -18.68
C LEU A 228 -21.00 -6.09 -17.49
N THR A 229 -20.88 -5.11 -16.59
CA THR A 229 -21.79 -4.94 -15.45
C THR A 229 -23.10 -4.21 -15.78
N GLY A 230 -23.20 -3.59 -16.98
CA GLY A 230 -24.28 -2.67 -17.32
C GLY A 230 -24.18 -1.29 -16.66
N LEU A 231 -23.12 -1.02 -15.89
CA LEU A 231 -22.94 0.22 -15.15
C LEU A 231 -22.12 1.29 -15.87
N ASN A 232 -21.53 0.93 -17.01
CA ASN A 232 -20.74 1.86 -17.85
C ASN A 232 -21.29 1.99 -19.28
N PRO A 233 -22.55 2.41 -19.48
CA PRO A 233 -23.18 2.42 -20.80
C PRO A 233 -22.54 3.40 -21.79
N LYS A 234 -21.72 4.34 -21.30
CA LYS A 234 -20.98 5.31 -22.14
C LYS A 234 -19.58 4.84 -22.51
N GLY A 235 -19.12 3.70 -22.02
CA GLY A 235 -17.76 3.19 -22.26
C GLY A 235 -16.68 4.13 -21.72
N GLU A 236 -16.93 4.81 -20.59
CA GLU A 236 -15.97 5.75 -19.99
C GLU A 236 -14.73 5.01 -19.48
N LYS A 237 -13.55 5.64 -19.62
CA LYS A 237 -12.29 5.19 -19.04
C LYS A 237 -11.85 6.24 -18.01
N LEU A 238 -12.18 6.01 -16.73
CA LEU A 238 -11.97 6.98 -15.66
C LEU A 238 -10.76 6.66 -14.77
N LEU A 239 -10.20 5.46 -14.92
CA LEU A 239 -9.01 5.01 -14.17
C LEU A 239 -8.13 4.12 -15.06
N ARG A 240 -6.86 3.97 -14.67
CA ARG A 240 -5.88 3.13 -15.41
C ARG A 240 -5.52 1.86 -14.66
N HIS A 241 -5.45 1.93 -13.34
CA HIS A 241 -5.00 0.84 -12.48
C HIS A 241 -5.95 0.64 -11.30
N ILE A 242 -6.01 -0.59 -10.80
CA ILE A 242 -6.82 -0.99 -9.66
C ILE A 242 -5.91 -1.57 -8.59
N GLY A 243 -6.14 -1.19 -7.35
CA GLY A 243 -5.43 -1.75 -6.22
C GLY A 243 -6.28 -1.74 -4.95
N PHE A 244 -5.66 -2.01 -3.83
CA PHE A 244 -6.32 -1.94 -2.52
C PHE A 244 -5.38 -1.41 -1.44
N SER A 245 -5.94 -1.01 -0.30
CA SER A 245 -5.15 -0.64 0.86
C SER A 245 -5.49 -1.50 2.07
N GLY A 246 -4.46 -1.85 2.85
CA GLY A 246 -4.59 -2.65 4.06
C GLY A 246 -3.81 -2.08 5.23
N HIS A 247 -4.48 -2.06 6.41
CA HIS A 247 -3.90 -1.56 7.66
C HIS A 247 -3.84 -2.65 8.73
N HIS A 248 -4.87 -3.47 8.86
CA HIS A 248 -5.12 -4.30 10.04
C HIS A 248 -4.61 -5.73 9.85
N SER A 249 -5.30 -6.54 9.07
CA SER A 249 -5.13 -7.98 9.04
C SER A 249 -4.30 -8.46 7.86
N PRO A 250 -3.11 -9.01 8.09
CA PRO A 250 -2.36 -9.70 7.03
C PRO A 250 -3.17 -10.82 6.37
N ALA A 251 -3.99 -11.57 7.12
CA ALA A 251 -4.81 -12.64 6.56
C ALA A 251 -5.80 -12.13 5.52
N VAL A 252 -6.50 -11.02 5.80
CA VAL A 252 -7.46 -10.39 4.87
C VAL A 252 -6.73 -9.87 3.62
N ASN A 253 -5.57 -9.25 3.80
CA ASN A 253 -4.79 -8.72 2.68
C ASN A 253 -4.20 -9.83 1.81
N MET A 254 -3.77 -10.94 2.40
CA MET A 254 -3.33 -12.12 1.65
C MET A 254 -4.48 -12.73 0.86
N GLU A 255 -5.66 -12.86 1.48
CA GLU A 255 -6.88 -13.35 0.83
C GLU A 255 -7.21 -12.50 -0.39
N MET A 256 -7.14 -11.16 -0.26
CA MET A 256 -7.37 -10.25 -1.36
C MET A 256 -6.45 -10.51 -2.56
N ILE A 257 -5.17 -10.80 -2.30
CA ILE A 257 -4.19 -11.10 -3.36
C ILE A 257 -4.40 -12.51 -3.93
N GLN A 258 -4.62 -13.50 -3.06
CA GLN A 258 -4.70 -14.90 -3.46
C GLN A 258 -5.96 -15.25 -4.26
N ARG A 259 -7.04 -14.47 -4.12
CA ARG A 259 -8.30 -14.62 -4.89
C ARG A 259 -8.27 -13.92 -6.25
N ASP A 260 -7.24 -13.16 -6.55
CA ASP A 260 -7.13 -12.44 -7.81
C ASP A 260 -6.70 -13.35 -8.98
N ASP A 261 -7.55 -14.31 -9.31
CA ASP A 261 -7.34 -15.23 -10.44
C ASP A 261 -7.45 -14.51 -11.81
N HIS A 262 -8.13 -13.37 -11.84
CA HIS A 262 -8.27 -12.53 -13.03
C HIS A 262 -7.14 -11.53 -13.21
N ASN A 263 -6.20 -11.45 -12.26
CA ASN A 263 -5.03 -10.57 -12.29
C ASN A 263 -5.40 -9.07 -12.49
N VAL A 264 -6.43 -8.63 -11.77
CA VAL A 264 -6.97 -7.26 -11.87
C VAL A 264 -6.33 -6.28 -10.89
N LEU A 265 -5.64 -6.79 -9.85
CA LEU A 265 -5.00 -5.98 -8.84
C LEU A 265 -3.57 -5.62 -9.26
N ASP A 266 -3.32 -4.34 -9.46
CA ASP A 266 -2.02 -3.84 -9.90
C ASP A 266 -1.12 -3.41 -8.74
N ALA A 267 -1.71 -2.98 -7.61
CA ALA A 267 -0.95 -2.41 -6.51
C ALA A 267 -1.59 -2.65 -5.14
N MET A 268 -0.74 -2.50 -4.11
CA MET A 268 -1.17 -2.49 -2.71
C MET A 268 -0.54 -1.30 -1.97
N LEU A 269 -1.38 -0.54 -1.26
CA LEU A 269 -0.96 0.47 -0.29
C LEU A 269 -1.00 -0.16 1.11
N VAL A 270 0.16 -0.34 1.73
CA VAL A 270 0.33 -1.12 2.96
C VAL A 270 0.87 -0.29 4.10
N ALA A 271 0.30 -0.47 5.30
CA ALA A 271 0.83 0.14 6.52
C ALA A 271 2.09 -0.60 6.98
N ILE A 272 3.16 0.14 7.20
CA ILE A 272 4.43 -0.38 7.72
C ILE A 272 5.25 0.70 8.43
N ASN A 273 5.73 0.37 9.61
CA ASN A 273 6.78 1.10 10.33
C ASN A 273 7.65 0.14 11.15
N ALA A 274 8.67 0.65 11.84
CA ALA A 274 9.63 -0.19 12.56
C ALA A 274 9.02 -0.98 13.72
N ASN A 275 7.92 -0.51 14.35
CA ASN A 275 7.26 -1.21 15.45
C ASN A 275 6.28 -2.29 14.98
N ASP A 276 5.78 -2.21 13.72
CA ASP A 276 4.78 -3.16 13.23
C ASP A 276 5.29 -4.60 13.17
N ARG A 277 6.63 -4.80 13.07
CA ARG A 277 7.25 -6.14 13.11
C ARG A 277 6.90 -6.93 14.37
N LEU A 278 6.72 -6.25 15.50
CA LEU A 278 6.39 -6.87 16.79
C LEU A 278 4.93 -7.32 16.91
N HIS A 279 4.12 -7.06 15.90
CA HIS A 279 2.71 -7.37 15.84
C HIS A 279 2.43 -8.40 14.73
N PHE A 280 1.17 -8.74 14.49
CA PHE A 280 0.81 -9.52 13.30
C PHE A 280 1.08 -8.65 12.06
N ASN A 281 2.24 -8.81 11.45
CA ASN A 281 2.85 -7.84 10.55
C ASN A 281 2.62 -8.14 9.07
N MET A 282 2.57 -7.08 8.28
CA MET A 282 2.53 -7.14 6.81
C MET A 282 3.88 -7.52 6.21
N GLN A 283 4.98 -7.18 6.91
CA GLN A 283 6.35 -7.27 6.41
C GLN A 283 6.74 -8.69 6.01
N TYR A 284 6.38 -9.70 6.80
CA TYR A 284 6.73 -11.10 6.57
C TYR A 284 5.58 -11.96 6.05
N ASN A 285 4.35 -11.42 6.03
CA ASN A 285 3.17 -12.16 5.61
C ASN A 285 2.63 -11.71 4.25
N VAL A 286 2.42 -10.43 4.03
CA VAL A 286 1.70 -9.91 2.85
C VAL A 286 2.62 -9.34 1.80
N ILE A 287 3.58 -8.51 2.20
CA ILE A 287 4.49 -7.82 1.27
C ILE A 287 5.23 -8.81 0.35
N PRO A 288 5.77 -9.96 0.85
CA PRO A 288 6.38 -10.95 -0.02
C PRO A 288 5.42 -11.54 -1.07
N VAL A 289 4.15 -11.74 -0.71
CA VAL A 289 3.12 -12.27 -1.62
C VAL A 289 2.79 -11.26 -2.73
N ALA A 290 2.59 -10.00 -2.36
CA ALA A 290 2.34 -8.92 -3.31
C ALA A 290 3.54 -8.67 -4.24
N ALA A 291 4.77 -8.71 -3.70
CA ALA A 291 6.00 -8.59 -4.48
C ALA A 291 6.18 -9.74 -5.48
N ALA A 292 5.89 -10.99 -5.06
CA ALA A 292 5.94 -12.16 -5.95
C ALA A 292 4.89 -12.12 -7.08
N ARG A 293 3.80 -11.34 -6.91
CA ARG A 293 2.82 -11.02 -7.96
C ARG A 293 3.24 -9.81 -8.81
N ASN A 294 4.42 -9.26 -8.59
CA ASN A 294 4.91 -8.03 -9.25
C ASN A 294 3.95 -6.84 -9.11
N MET A 295 3.26 -6.72 -7.98
CA MET A 295 2.39 -5.59 -7.69
C MET A 295 3.19 -4.34 -7.34
N GLY A 296 2.67 -3.14 -7.64
CA GLY A 296 3.18 -1.89 -7.12
C GLY A 296 2.96 -1.82 -5.59
N LEU A 297 4.04 -1.70 -4.82
CA LEU A 297 3.96 -1.66 -3.36
C LEU A 297 4.27 -0.26 -2.83
N ILE A 298 3.26 0.36 -2.26
CA ILE A 298 3.31 1.69 -1.68
C ILE A 298 3.21 1.55 -0.16
N ALA A 299 4.18 2.10 0.57
CA ALA A 299 4.15 2.10 2.02
C ALA A 299 3.47 3.36 2.57
N MET A 300 2.75 3.21 3.67
CA MET A 300 2.17 4.30 4.46
C MET A 300 2.43 4.10 5.95
N LYS A 301 2.13 5.12 6.76
CA LYS A 301 2.20 5.07 8.23
C LYS A 301 3.63 4.91 8.81
N THR A 302 4.65 5.31 8.08
CA THR A 302 6.05 5.34 8.53
C THR A 302 6.22 5.99 9.91
N PHE A 303 5.49 7.08 10.17
CA PHE A 303 5.48 7.78 11.45
C PHE A 303 4.24 7.49 12.29
N ALA A 304 3.44 6.48 11.92
CA ALA A 304 2.22 6.09 12.62
C ALA A 304 1.28 7.30 12.87
N ASP A 305 1.08 8.15 11.85
CA ASP A 305 0.30 9.38 11.94
C ASP A 305 0.80 10.36 13.04
N GLY A 306 2.11 10.32 13.31
CA GLY A 306 2.79 11.09 14.36
C GLY A 306 2.87 10.38 15.71
N ALA A 307 2.28 9.21 15.88
CA ALA A 307 2.32 8.46 17.14
C ALA A 307 3.70 7.87 17.47
N MET A 308 4.61 7.80 16.50
CA MET A 308 6.05 7.53 16.77
C MET A 308 6.72 8.65 17.59
N TYR A 309 6.03 9.76 17.81
CA TYR A 309 6.51 10.92 18.57
C TYR A 309 5.54 11.28 19.70
N THR A 310 5.02 12.50 19.71
CA THR A 310 4.23 13.02 20.83
C THR A 310 2.74 12.67 20.77
N LYS A 311 2.20 12.45 19.56
CA LYS A 311 0.77 12.19 19.37
C LYS A 311 0.36 10.83 19.98
N PRO A 312 -0.81 10.71 20.63
CA PRO A 312 -1.39 9.42 21.01
C PRO A 312 -1.61 8.50 19.80
N SER A 313 -1.61 7.17 20.03
CA SER A 313 -1.88 6.15 19.01
C SER A 313 -3.37 6.12 18.65
N ARG A 314 -3.84 7.20 18.02
CA ARG A 314 -5.22 7.35 17.54
C ARG A 314 -5.26 8.08 16.21
N TRP A 315 -6.38 7.95 15.53
CA TRP A 315 -6.64 8.66 14.29
C TRP A 315 -6.63 10.18 14.50
N THR A 316 -6.17 10.95 13.51
CA THR A 316 -6.34 12.41 13.48
C THR A 316 -7.81 12.74 13.23
N MET A 317 -8.41 13.53 14.10
CA MET A 317 -9.85 13.84 14.08
C MET A 317 -10.14 15.30 13.72
N ASN A 318 -9.16 16.18 13.86
CA ASN A 318 -9.32 17.63 13.65
C ASN A 318 -7.96 18.29 13.34
N PRO A 319 -7.95 19.57 12.90
CA PRO A 319 -6.71 20.28 12.56
C PRO A 319 -5.68 20.38 13.71
N ASN A 320 -6.12 20.40 14.98
CA ASN A 320 -5.20 20.51 16.12
C ASN A 320 -4.43 19.20 16.38
N ASP A 321 -4.92 18.08 15.88
CA ASP A 321 -4.24 16.79 15.96
C ASP A 321 -3.10 16.64 14.94
N VAL A 322 -2.99 17.56 13.97
CA VAL A 322 -1.98 17.47 12.91
C VAL A 322 -0.59 17.72 13.47
N VAL A 323 0.29 16.74 13.35
CA VAL A 323 1.70 16.87 13.69
C VAL A 323 2.38 17.72 12.61
N ARG A 324 2.85 18.92 12.99
CA ARG A 324 3.45 19.89 12.07
C ARG A 324 4.78 19.42 11.52
N THR A 325 5.61 18.88 12.40
CA THR A 325 6.92 18.33 12.07
C THR A 325 7.14 17.04 12.84
N VAL A 326 7.93 16.14 12.27
CA VAL A 326 8.31 14.86 12.88
C VAL A 326 9.84 14.80 13.06
N GLY A 327 10.26 14.02 14.04
CA GLY A 327 11.65 13.87 14.43
C GLY A 327 11.94 14.54 15.77
N SER A 328 12.85 13.93 16.51
CA SER A 328 13.40 14.45 17.77
C SER A 328 14.88 14.13 17.85
N ALA A 329 15.59 14.69 18.85
CA ALA A 329 17.00 14.38 19.09
C ALA A 329 17.22 12.89 19.39
N SER A 330 16.27 12.25 20.06
CA SER A 330 16.32 10.81 20.40
C SER A 330 15.82 9.89 19.29
N LEU A 331 14.98 10.38 18.37
CA LEU A 331 14.39 9.61 17.27
C LEU A 331 14.26 10.47 16.03
N ALA A 332 15.31 10.53 15.21
CA ALA A 332 15.29 11.23 13.94
C ALA A 332 14.32 10.59 12.95
N SER A 333 13.67 11.41 12.08
CA SER A 333 12.70 10.92 11.10
C SER A 333 13.34 10.16 9.92
N GLY A 334 14.56 10.52 9.54
CA GLY A 334 15.26 9.94 8.40
C GLY A 334 15.40 8.42 8.45
N PRO A 335 15.93 7.83 9.53
CA PRO A 335 16.05 6.37 9.68
C PRO A 335 14.72 5.63 9.55
N LEU A 336 13.59 6.22 9.95
CA LEU A 336 12.28 5.59 9.82
C LEU A 336 11.80 5.54 8.36
N VAL A 337 12.06 6.60 7.58
CA VAL A 337 11.83 6.62 6.13
C VAL A 337 12.70 5.56 5.45
N GLN A 338 13.98 5.50 5.80
CA GLN A 338 14.92 4.52 5.26
C GLN A 338 14.52 3.08 5.61
N TYR A 339 14.11 2.82 6.86
CA TYR A 339 13.61 1.52 7.29
C TYR A 339 12.44 1.05 6.40
N THR A 340 11.47 1.93 6.19
CA THR A 340 10.30 1.63 5.35
C THR A 340 10.70 1.32 3.91
N LEU A 341 11.53 2.18 3.30
CA LEU A 341 11.95 2.05 1.89
C LEU A 341 12.92 0.90 1.62
N THR A 342 13.61 0.39 2.64
CA THR A 342 14.49 -0.79 2.53
C THR A 342 13.78 -2.08 2.93
N THR A 343 12.50 -2.05 3.28
CA THR A 343 11.70 -3.27 3.40
C THR A 343 11.56 -3.89 2.01
N PRO A 344 11.95 -5.17 1.82
CA PRO A 344 11.97 -5.81 0.51
C PRO A 344 10.59 -5.72 -0.18
N GLY A 345 10.58 -5.29 -1.43
CA GLY A 345 9.37 -5.13 -2.23
C GLY A 345 8.76 -3.72 -2.22
N ILE A 346 9.09 -2.85 -1.28
CA ILE A 346 8.54 -1.48 -1.23
C ILE A 346 9.18 -0.60 -2.32
N HIS A 347 8.35 0.07 -3.11
CA HIS A 347 8.78 0.95 -4.19
C HIS A 347 8.79 2.43 -3.77
N THR A 348 7.74 2.88 -3.10
CA THR A 348 7.58 4.27 -2.65
C THR A 348 6.92 4.33 -1.28
N VAL A 349 7.14 5.42 -0.56
CA VAL A 349 6.46 5.72 0.71
C VAL A 349 5.68 7.01 0.57
N ILE A 350 4.40 7.01 0.95
CA ILE A 350 3.60 8.23 1.03
C ILE A 350 3.64 8.80 2.44
N ILE A 351 3.92 10.09 2.54
CA ILE A 351 3.95 10.81 3.80
C ILE A 351 3.14 12.10 3.68
N GLY A 352 2.16 12.26 4.57
CA GLY A 352 1.43 13.50 4.73
C GLY A 352 2.32 14.58 5.37
N THR A 353 2.17 15.82 4.93
CA THR A 353 2.97 16.96 5.38
C THR A 353 2.11 17.92 6.21
N GLY A 354 2.59 18.29 7.39
CA GLY A 354 1.88 19.16 8.32
C GLY A 354 2.01 20.66 7.96
N GLN A 355 3.16 21.05 7.44
CA GLN A 355 3.43 22.44 6.99
C GLN A 355 4.63 22.48 6.05
N ILE A 356 4.76 23.57 5.30
CA ILE A 356 5.93 23.89 4.51
C ILE A 356 6.73 24.96 5.25
N ASP A 357 8.04 24.79 5.29
CA ASP A 357 9.00 25.77 5.72
C ASP A 357 9.79 26.26 4.50
N ASP A 358 10.11 27.55 4.45
CA ASP A 358 10.89 28.14 3.37
C ASP A 358 12.39 27.81 3.52
N ASP A 359 12.87 27.59 4.77
CA ASP A 359 14.18 27.01 5.01
C ASP A 359 14.17 25.51 4.68
N ALA A 360 14.99 25.14 3.72
CA ALA A 360 15.12 23.76 3.26
C ALA A 360 15.51 22.76 4.38
N ALA A 361 16.33 23.21 5.34
CA ALA A 361 16.78 22.36 6.44
C ALA A 361 15.66 22.14 7.48
N ALA A 362 14.77 23.10 7.65
CA ALA A 362 13.60 23.01 8.52
C ALA A 362 12.41 22.30 7.82
N CYS A 363 12.32 22.36 6.49
CA CYS A 363 11.23 21.82 5.71
C CYS A 363 11.15 20.29 5.80
N GLN A 364 10.10 19.76 6.47
CA GLN A 364 9.92 18.32 6.67
C GLN A 364 9.84 17.54 5.35
N LEU A 365 9.19 18.09 4.34
CA LEU A 365 9.06 17.46 3.03
C LEU A 365 10.44 17.28 2.37
N GLN A 366 11.33 18.26 2.46
CA GLN A 366 12.68 18.17 1.93
C GLN A 366 13.56 17.22 2.73
N ARG A 367 13.45 17.20 4.07
CA ARG A 367 14.15 16.23 4.92
C ARG A 367 13.71 14.79 4.62
N ASN A 368 12.41 14.56 4.43
CA ASN A 368 11.89 13.26 4.04
C ASN A 368 12.38 12.84 2.65
N LEU A 369 12.43 13.79 1.70
CA LEU A 369 12.96 13.54 0.36
C LEU A 369 14.45 13.17 0.39
N ALA A 370 15.24 13.87 1.20
CA ALA A 370 16.66 13.53 1.40
C ALA A 370 16.85 12.14 2.01
N ALA A 371 16.04 11.77 3.01
CA ALA A 371 16.07 10.45 3.62
C ALA A 371 15.63 9.34 2.65
N ALA A 372 14.73 9.67 1.72
CA ALA A 372 14.23 8.74 0.71
C ALA A 372 15.23 8.45 -0.42
N GLN A 373 16.38 9.14 -0.48
CA GLN A 373 17.47 8.86 -1.44
C GLN A 373 18.26 7.61 -1.03
N ILE A 374 17.58 6.47 -0.90
CA ILE A 374 18.18 5.21 -0.45
C ILE A 374 17.86 4.07 -1.40
N ALA A 375 18.88 3.26 -1.73
CA ALA A 375 18.70 2.04 -2.51
C ALA A 375 17.89 0.98 -1.72
N PRO A 376 17.22 0.01 -2.38
CA PRO A 376 16.46 -1.04 -1.70
C PRO A 376 17.23 -1.82 -0.63
N ALA A 377 18.53 -2.07 -0.86
CA ALA A 377 19.44 -2.74 0.10
C ALA A 377 20.30 -1.75 0.90
N GLY A 378 19.90 -0.48 1.00
CA GLY A 378 20.71 0.59 1.60
C GLY A 378 20.85 0.54 3.13
N LEU A 379 20.06 -0.28 3.82
CA LEU A 379 20.25 -0.61 5.23
C LEU A 379 20.65 -2.07 5.39
N SER A 380 21.68 -2.32 6.19
CA SER A 380 22.05 -3.67 6.60
C SER A 380 20.99 -4.26 7.56
N VAL A 381 21.01 -5.57 7.76
CA VAL A 381 20.17 -6.23 8.77
C VAL A 381 20.43 -5.66 10.17
N SER A 382 21.71 -5.38 10.51
CA SER A 382 22.08 -4.78 11.80
C SER A 382 21.51 -3.36 11.96
N ASP A 383 21.55 -2.53 10.90
CA ASP A 383 20.98 -1.17 10.96
C ASP A 383 19.45 -1.21 11.15
N ARG A 384 18.77 -2.10 10.43
CA ARG A 384 17.33 -2.31 10.61
C ARG A 384 17.00 -2.73 12.05
N ARG A 385 17.78 -3.68 12.64
CA ARG A 385 17.60 -4.11 14.02
C ARG A 385 17.91 -2.98 15.03
N ALA A 386 18.88 -2.12 14.74
CA ALA A 386 19.16 -0.94 15.57
C ALA A 386 17.97 0.04 15.57
N ILE A 387 17.35 0.31 14.42
CA ILE A 387 16.15 1.14 14.32
C ILE A 387 14.98 0.52 15.07
N GLU A 388 14.73 -0.78 14.92
CA GLU A 388 13.69 -1.52 15.64
C GLU A 388 13.88 -1.43 17.17
N LYS A 389 15.12 -1.62 17.63
CA LYS A 389 15.45 -1.48 19.05
C LYS A 389 15.25 -0.06 19.58
N LEU A 390 15.55 0.95 18.76
CA LEU A 390 15.36 2.36 19.09
C LEU A 390 13.87 2.73 19.21
N THR A 391 13.02 2.14 18.37
CA THR A 391 11.59 2.45 18.32
C THR A 391 10.74 1.62 19.27
N ALA A 392 11.18 0.41 19.63
CA ALA A 392 10.41 -0.50 20.50
C ALA A 392 9.93 0.11 21.83
N PRO A 393 10.72 0.95 22.53
CA PRO A 393 10.25 1.60 23.76
C PRO A 393 9.18 2.67 23.55
N VAL A 394 8.99 3.14 22.30
CA VAL A 394 7.98 4.16 22.02
C VAL A 394 6.59 3.55 22.22
N LYS A 395 5.92 3.98 23.30
CA LYS A 395 4.57 3.49 23.68
C LYS A 395 4.50 1.95 23.77
N ASP A 396 5.57 1.31 24.23
CA ASP A 396 5.69 -0.15 24.32
C ASP A 396 5.39 -0.83 22.96
N GLY A 397 5.86 -0.23 21.87
CA GLY A 397 5.64 -0.70 20.50
C GLY A 397 4.22 -0.44 19.94
N LYS A 398 3.30 0.09 20.76
CA LYS A 398 1.88 0.32 20.38
C LYS A 398 1.70 1.70 19.74
N THR A 399 2.24 1.88 18.54
CA THR A 399 2.22 3.16 17.85
C THR A 399 1.06 3.32 16.89
N ASN A 400 0.52 2.24 16.32
CA ASN A 400 -0.64 2.29 15.44
C ASN A 400 -1.89 1.75 16.15
N TYR A 401 -3.02 2.46 16.03
CA TYR A 401 -4.32 2.02 16.56
C TYR A 401 -4.89 0.78 15.83
N PHE A 402 -4.34 0.44 14.67
CA PHE A 402 -4.74 -0.72 13.85
C PHE A 402 -3.78 -1.92 13.99
N GLN A 403 -2.77 -1.86 14.84
CA GLN A 403 -1.91 -3.01 15.12
C GLN A 403 -2.72 -4.14 15.77
N LEU A 404 -2.66 -5.33 15.18
CA LEU A 404 -3.19 -6.53 15.79
C LEU A 404 -2.19 -7.07 16.82
N PRO A 405 -2.65 -7.84 17.84
CA PRO A 405 -1.75 -8.46 18.82
C PRO A 405 -0.59 -9.21 18.15
N ALA A 406 0.52 -9.29 18.86
CA ALA A 406 1.66 -10.08 18.42
C ALA A 406 1.23 -11.51 18.08
N GLN A 407 1.64 -11.98 16.91
CA GLN A 407 1.38 -13.33 16.44
C GLN A 407 2.69 -14.11 16.51
N ALA A 408 2.70 -15.21 17.23
CA ALA A 408 3.80 -16.18 17.12
C ALA A 408 3.74 -16.86 15.74
N LEU A 409 4.84 -17.52 15.35
CA LEU A 409 4.83 -18.41 14.20
C LEU A 409 3.66 -19.41 14.34
N THR A 410 2.76 -19.48 13.33
CA THR A 410 1.65 -20.43 13.38
C THR A 410 2.03 -21.77 12.74
N ALA A 411 1.26 -22.81 13.05
CA ALA A 411 1.26 -24.03 12.27
C ALA A 411 0.86 -23.77 10.81
N PRO A 412 1.29 -24.63 9.85
CA PRO A 412 0.73 -24.64 8.50
C PRO A 412 -0.79 -24.81 8.56
N ARG A 413 -1.51 -24.03 7.76
CA ARG A 413 -2.97 -24.02 7.77
C ARG A 413 -3.52 -25.10 6.81
N GLU A 414 -4.71 -25.59 7.09
CA GLU A 414 -5.43 -26.53 6.21
C GLU A 414 -4.56 -27.72 5.79
N ALA A 415 -3.73 -28.22 6.71
CA ALA A 415 -2.92 -29.39 6.46
C ALA A 415 -3.79 -30.64 6.28
N ALA A 416 -3.53 -31.41 5.22
CA ALA A 416 -4.25 -32.65 4.89
C ALA A 416 -3.29 -33.68 4.30
N ALA A 417 -3.62 -34.95 4.48
CA ALA A 417 -2.90 -36.04 3.84
C ALA A 417 -3.90 -36.97 3.13
N GLU A 418 -3.58 -37.37 1.94
CA GLU A 418 -4.37 -38.36 1.16
C GLU A 418 -3.46 -39.43 0.60
N GLN A 419 -4.00 -40.66 0.43
CA GLN A 419 -3.27 -41.74 -0.21
C GLN A 419 -4.00 -42.21 -1.48
N LYS A 420 -3.21 -42.65 -2.44
CA LYS A 420 -3.70 -43.25 -3.68
C LYS A 420 -2.70 -44.27 -4.24
N MET A 421 -3.20 -45.24 -5.02
CA MET A 421 -2.34 -46.10 -5.80
C MET A 421 -1.97 -45.42 -7.12
N ARG A 422 -0.68 -45.36 -7.43
CA ARG A 422 -0.14 -44.86 -8.70
C ARG A 422 0.91 -45.86 -9.20
N ASP A 423 0.70 -46.46 -10.36
CA ASP A 423 1.58 -47.46 -10.97
C ASP A 423 1.93 -48.63 -10.02
N GLY A 424 0.93 -49.14 -9.31
CA GLY A 424 1.08 -50.23 -8.34
C GLY A 424 1.78 -49.86 -7.03
N LYS A 425 2.11 -48.58 -6.83
CA LYS A 425 2.75 -48.07 -5.61
C LYS A 425 1.76 -47.26 -4.79
N ARG A 426 1.80 -47.42 -3.48
CA ARG A 426 1.11 -46.56 -2.51
C ARG A 426 1.82 -45.23 -2.46
N VAL A 427 1.14 -44.12 -2.80
CA VAL A 427 1.66 -42.77 -2.74
C VAL A 427 0.84 -41.96 -1.75
N VAL A 428 1.49 -41.35 -0.80
CA VAL A 428 0.88 -40.37 0.12
C VAL A 428 1.26 -38.98 -0.30
N ARG A 429 0.24 -38.13 -0.42
CA ARG A 429 0.39 -36.69 -0.70
C ARG A 429 -0.06 -35.88 0.52
N VAL A 430 0.84 -35.07 1.05
CA VAL A 430 0.57 -34.15 2.13
C VAL A 430 0.49 -32.74 1.55
N THR A 431 -0.57 -31.99 1.86
CA THR A 431 -0.81 -30.63 1.38
C THR A 431 -1.06 -29.68 2.54
N TRP A 432 -0.76 -28.39 2.36
CA TRP A 432 -1.02 -27.35 3.37
C TRP A 432 -1.04 -25.95 2.76
N GLN A 433 -1.70 -25.01 3.43
CA GLN A 433 -1.62 -23.59 3.16
C GLN A 433 -0.50 -22.98 4.01
N THR A 434 0.04 -21.83 3.57
CA THR A 434 1.12 -21.15 4.30
C THR A 434 0.78 -20.92 5.77
N ALA A 435 1.77 -21.10 6.64
CA ALA A 435 1.73 -20.58 8.00
C ALA A 435 1.80 -19.04 8.00
N TYR A 436 1.43 -18.39 9.10
CA TYR A 436 1.71 -17.00 9.32
C TYR A 436 3.04 -16.85 10.08
N ALA A 437 3.89 -15.97 9.56
CA ALA A 437 5.14 -15.59 10.20
C ALA A 437 4.86 -14.74 11.46
N GLY A 438 5.68 -14.93 12.49
CA GLY A 438 5.77 -14.03 13.62
C GLY A 438 6.65 -12.81 13.34
N ASP A 439 7.52 -12.50 14.29
CA ASP A 439 8.50 -11.41 14.19
C ASP A 439 9.75 -11.77 13.35
N GLU A 440 9.82 -12.98 12.81
CA GLU A 440 10.85 -13.46 11.88
C GLU A 440 10.20 -14.13 10.66
N PRO A 441 10.84 -14.05 9.47
CA PRO A 441 10.27 -14.62 8.26
C PRO A 441 10.30 -16.15 8.26
N LEU A 442 9.31 -16.75 7.58
CA LEU A 442 9.30 -18.18 7.26
C LEU A 442 10.42 -18.53 6.28
N VAL A 443 11.06 -19.71 6.49
CA VAL A 443 12.11 -20.20 5.61
C VAL A 443 11.81 -21.55 4.97
N ARG A 444 11.11 -22.47 5.66
CA ARG A 444 10.77 -23.80 5.13
C ARG A 444 9.66 -24.45 5.91
N TYR A 445 9.17 -25.56 5.36
CA TYR A 445 8.32 -26.55 6.01
C TYR A 445 9.07 -27.88 6.09
N GLU A 446 8.89 -28.60 7.20
CA GLU A 446 9.43 -29.94 7.40
C GLU A 446 8.25 -30.92 7.46
N VAL A 447 8.33 -32.01 6.68
CA VAL A 447 7.30 -33.05 6.66
C VAL A 447 7.78 -34.25 7.46
N TRP A 448 6.91 -34.73 8.32
CA TRP A 448 7.18 -35.80 9.26
C TRP A 448 6.20 -36.96 9.03
N ARG A 449 6.69 -38.17 9.15
CA ARG A 449 5.89 -39.41 9.21
C ARG A 449 6.30 -40.20 10.45
N ASP A 450 5.34 -40.61 11.27
CA ASP A 450 5.58 -41.39 12.49
C ASP A 450 6.69 -40.79 13.38
N ARG A 451 6.69 -39.44 13.51
CA ARG A 451 7.70 -38.62 14.26
C ARG A 451 9.10 -38.64 13.64
N GLN A 452 9.29 -39.17 12.45
CA GLN A 452 10.56 -39.08 11.70
C GLN A 452 10.42 -38.05 10.60
N LYS A 453 11.41 -37.17 10.47
CA LYS A 453 11.48 -36.21 9.38
C LYS A 453 11.78 -36.94 8.08
N ILE A 454 10.87 -36.84 7.11
CA ILE A 454 10.96 -37.48 5.80
C ILE A 454 11.28 -36.51 4.67
N GLY A 455 11.09 -35.20 4.87
CA GLY A 455 11.37 -34.23 3.83
C GLY A 455 11.31 -32.78 4.31
N SER A 456 11.64 -31.89 3.39
CA SER A 456 11.57 -30.45 3.60
C SER A 456 11.18 -29.75 2.31
N VAL A 457 10.31 -28.75 2.41
CA VAL A 457 9.86 -27.89 1.32
C VAL A 457 10.23 -26.45 1.66
N ALA A 458 11.01 -25.78 0.80
CA ALA A 458 11.34 -24.39 1.01
C ALA A 458 10.09 -23.51 1.00
N HIS A 459 10.02 -22.54 1.91
CA HIS A 459 8.95 -21.57 1.88
C HIS A 459 9.11 -20.67 0.65
N LYS A 460 8.00 -20.36 0.00
CA LYS A 460 7.86 -19.33 -1.03
C LYS A 460 6.56 -18.56 -0.80
N PRO A 461 6.49 -17.29 -1.19
CA PRO A 461 5.24 -16.54 -1.09
C PRO A 461 4.09 -17.25 -1.80
N GLN A 462 3.00 -17.54 -1.08
CA GLN A 462 1.84 -18.25 -1.62
C GLN A 462 0.92 -17.25 -2.33
N VAL A 463 1.12 -17.11 -3.63
CA VAL A 463 0.45 -16.08 -4.47
C VAL A 463 -0.96 -16.43 -4.92
N SER A 464 -1.43 -17.67 -4.67
CA SER A 464 -2.76 -18.17 -5.00
C SER A 464 -3.22 -19.15 -3.94
N LYS A 465 -4.42 -19.72 -4.09
CA LYS A 465 -4.95 -20.77 -3.21
C LYS A 465 -4.33 -22.15 -3.44
N ALA A 466 -3.45 -22.31 -4.42
CA ALA A 466 -2.75 -23.57 -4.65
C ALA A 466 -1.91 -23.95 -3.41
N PRO A 467 -2.12 -25.12 -2.80
CA PRO A 467 -1.41 -25.52 -1.59
C PRO A 467 0.05 -25.87 -1.87
N PHE A 468 0.89 -25.78 -0.85
CA PHE A 468 2.16 -26.51 -0.82
C PHE A 468 1.86 -28.00 -0.81
N ALA A 469 2.77 -28.80 -1.36
CA ALA A 469 2.61 -30.25 -1.40
C ALA A 469 3.95 -30.96 -1.22
N PHE A 470 3.87 -32.15 -0.62
CA PHE A 470 4.94 -33.13 -0.55
C PHE A 470 4.36 -34.50 -0.89
N GLU A 471 5.04 -35.28 -1.71
CA GLU A 471 4.61 -36.66 -2.07
C GLU A 471 5.71 -37.64 -1.73
N GLU A 472 5.34 -38.80 -1.21
CA GLU A 472 6.24 -39.96 -1.05
C GLU A 472 5.57 -41.27 -1.45
N ALA A 473 6.38 -42.21 -1.91
CA ALA A 473 5.95 -43.58 -2.09
C ALA A 473 6.20 -44.37 -0.80
N VAL A 474 5.14 -45.04 -0.28
CA VAL A 474 5.18 -45.83 0.93
C VAL A 474 5.20 -47.31 0.55
N SER A 475 6.17 -48.08 1.07
CA SER A 475 6.39 -49.46 0.68
C SER A 475 5.57 -50.46 1.47
N ASP A 476 5.06 -50.10 2.64
CA ASP A 476 4.24 -50.94 3.50
C ASP A 476 2.75 -50.64 3.38
N GLN A 477 1.93 -51.42 4.05
CA GLN A 477 0.48 -51.29 4.10
C GLN A 477 -0.03 -50.74 5.44
N ALA A 478 0.89 -50.35 6.35
CA ALA A 478 0.54 -49.91 7.71
C ALA A 478 -0.17 -48.55 7.72
N ALA A 479 -0.85 -48.24 8.81
CA ALA A 479 -1.32 -46.92 9.11
C ALA A 479 -0.10 -46.01 9.42
N HIS A 480 -0.17 -44.73 9.00
CA HIS A 480 0.85 -43.77 9.28
C HIS A 480 0.26 -42.44 9.77
N SER A 481 1.02 -41.73 10.60
CA SER A 481 0.70 -40.38 11.06
C SER A 481 1.66 -39.39 10.42
N TYR A 482 1.11 -38.40 9.71
CA TYR A 482 1.88 -37.32 9.11
C TYR A 482 1.71 -36.00 9.87
N SER A 483 2.68 -35.14 9.82
CA SER A 483 2.55 -33.74 10.24
C SER A 483 3.46 -32.84 9.42
N VAL A 484 3.14 -31.54 9.40
CA VAL A 484 3.92 -30.51 8.73
C VAL A 484 4.31 -29.43 9.74
N THR A 485 5.58 -29.11 9.80
CA THR A 485 6.16 -28.14 10.72
C THR A 485 6.68 -26.93 9.95
N ALA A 486 6.15 -25.73 10.24
CA ALA A 486 6.71 -24.46 9.76
C ALA A 486 7.97 -24.12 10.55
N VAL A 487 8.98 -23.56 9.89
CA VAL A 487 10.27 -23.15 10.49
C VAL A 487 10.59 -21.72 10.05
N ASP A 488 10.89 -20.87 11.02
CA ASP A 488 11.32 -19.49 10.76
C ASP A 488 12.84 -19.30 10.64
N ALA A 489 13.30 -18.08 10.39
CA ALA A 489 14.71 -17.75 10.15
C ALA A 489 15.61 -17.95 11.37
N VAL A 490 15.07 -17.97 12.59
CA VAL A 490 15.82 -18.23 13.83
C VAL A 490 15.62 -19.66 14.36
N GLY A 491 14.95 -20.53 13.58
CA GLY A 491 14.78 -21.94 13.89
C GLY A 491 13.61 -22.26 14.82
N ARG A 492 12.71 -21.31 15.12
CA ARG A 492 11.47 -21.60 15.84
C ARG A 492 10.54 -22.39 14.93
N THR A 493 9.75 -23.27 15.54
CA THR A 493 8.89 -24.23 14.85
C THR A 493 7.45 -24.17 15.33
N ALA A 494 6.51 -24.47 14.41
CA ALA A 494 5.10 -24.70 14.74
C ALA A 494 4.53 -25.81 13.86
N ALA A 495 4.01 -26.88 14.46
CA ALA A 495 3.56 -28.06 13.76
C ALA A 495 2.04 -28.07 13.60
N SER A 496 1.56 -28.65 12.47
CA SER A 496 0.17 -29.04 12.32
C SER A 496 -0.24 -30.13 13.33
N GLY A 497 -1.52 -30.41 13.46
CA GLY A 497 -1.99 -31.65 14.06
C GLY A 497 -1.57 -32.87 13.25
N ASP A 498 -1.74 -34.06 13.85
CA ASP A 498 -1.49 -35.32 13.22
C ASP A 498 -2.53 -35.61 12.12
N LEU A 499 -2.05 -36.03 10.93
CA LEU A 499 -2.83 -36.35 9.75
C LEU A 499 -2.77 -37.89 9.55
N GLN A 500 -3.85 -38.56 9.89
CA GLN A 500 -3.87 -40.01 9.91
C GLN A 500 -4.14 -40.60 8.49
N ILE A 501 -3.29 -41.50 8.05
CA ILE A 501 -3.48 -42.30 6.85
C ILE A 501 -3.80 -43.75 7.28
N GLN A 502 -4.92 -44.28 6.81
CA GLN A 502 -5.35 -45.63 7.11
C GLN A 502 -4.47 -46.68 6.42
N PRO A 503 -4.46 -47.93 6.89
CA PRO A 503 -3.84 -49.03 6.15
C PRO A 503 -4.37 -49.10 4.70
N ALA A 504 -3.52 -49.52 3.75
CA ALA A 504 -3.91 -49.64 2.35
C ALA A 504 -4.58 -50.99 2.04
#